data_542a8dfb32ab95c3395a70114cc3d2c8
#
_entry.id   542a8dfb32ab95c3395a70114cc3d2c8
#
_cell.length_a   1.000
_cell.length_b   1.000
_cell.length_c   1.000
_cell.angle_alpha   90.00
_cell.angle_beta   90.00
_cell.angle_gamma   90.00
#
_symmetry.space_group_name_H-M   'P 1'
#
loop_
_entity.id
_entity.type
_entity.pdbx_description
1 polymer ?
#
loop_
_entity_poly.entity_id
_entity_poly.type
_entity_poly.pdbx_seq_one_letter_code
_entity_poly.pdbx_strand_id
1 'polypeptide(L)'
;MPEIMTIRAKFVSAVLFFLLAGMAVLPRPAAALETSAEFAMLMDYDTGAVLWGKNVDEQMYPSSMSKLMTLEMLFNAIREGTVSLDDEFRISEYAWRVGGAASGSSTMFADLNSNVPVDAILHSIIIQSGNDACIATAEALSGSESAFAEAMNERAKELGMNNSHFVNSTGWPHPEHVTTPYDLGLLARHLIKDFPEYYPIFRQTEFTWNGIRQANRNPGLYLDPTIDGLKTGHTQAAGYGLVASAKRGDQRLILVINGLPSEKARADETVKLIDWGLRSFKKYKLFDAGAVVDTAPVWQGTYDEVPLVSTSDIQVIISPQQRKDMKVSVVYQAPVAAPVALGQEIGKLRVEVPGAPAQEYPLVAGGAVERKGIFGRAIGALKHMILGS
;
A
#
# COMPACT_ATOMS: atom_id res chain seq x y z
N MET A 1 -3.75 -85.06 -64.57
CA MET A 1 -3.34 -84.57 -63.25
C MET A 1 -2.71 -83.22 -63.44
N PRO A 2 -3.37 -82.12 -63.10
CA PRO A 2 -2.69 -80.82 -62.96
C PRO A 2 -2.72 -80.35 -61.56
N GLU A 3 -1.57 -79.82 -61.16
CA GLU A 3 -1.27 -79.23 -59.89
C GLU A 3 -2.08 -77.90 -59.62
N ILE A 4 -2.56 -77.77 -58.44
CA ILE A 4 -3.25 -76.55 -57.95
C ILE A 4 -2.19 -75.64 -57.34
N MET A 5 -1.93 -74.54 -58.00
CA MET A 5 -1.00 -73.51 -57.54
C MET A 5 -1.79 -72.50 -56.68
N THR A 6 -1.57 -72.57 -55.39
CA THR A 6 -2.15 -71.62 -54.42
C THR A 6 -1.32 -70.35 -54.40
N ILE A 7 -1.91 -69.23 -54.86
CA ILE A 7 -1.35 -67.91 -54.78
C ILE A 7 -1.69 -67.35 -53.37
N ARG A 8 -0.68 -67.20 -52.54
CA ARG A 8 -0.79 -66.43 -51.27
C ARG A 8 -0.67 -64.94 -51.56
N ALA A 9 -1.76 -64.21 -51.48
CA ALA A 9 -1.77 -62.77 -51.49
C ALA A 9 -1.21 -62.25 -50.17
N LYS A 10 -0.08 -61.57 -50.20
CA LYS A 10 0.45 -60.79 -49.05
C LYS A 10 -0.26 -59.46 -49.03
N PHE A 11 -1.15 -59.29 -48.07
CA PHE A 11 -1.67 -57.99 -47.70
C PHE A 11 -0.57 -57.22 -46.93
N VAL A 12 0.01 -56.20 -47.54
CA VAL A 12 0.87 -55.26 -46.92
C VAL A 12 -0.06 -54.16 -46.36
N SER A 13 -0.41 -54.27 -45.08
CA SER A 13 -1.09 -53.14 -44.33
C SER A 13 -0.07 -52.05 -44.07
N ALA A 14 -0.13 -51.00 -44.87
CA ALA A 14 0.57 -49.77 -44.57
C ALA A 14 -0.21 -49.03 -43.43
N VAL A 15 0.27 -49.19 -42.19
CA VAL A 15 -0.20 -48.38 -41.05
C VAL A 15 0.46 -47.01 -41.17
N LEU A 16 -0.29 -46.04 -41.69
CA LEU A 16 0.09 -44.63 -41.69
C LEU A 16 -0.04 -44.08 -40.26
N PHE A 17 1.07 -44.03 -39.53
CA PHE A 17 1.14 -43.34 -38.24
C PHE A 17 1.09 -41.85 -38.53
N PHE A 18 -0.10 -41.24 -38.40
CA PHE A 18 -0.24 -39.79 -38.25
C PHE A 18 0.30 -39.40 -36.87
N LEU A 19 1.57 -39.00 -36.80
CA LEU A 19 2.14 -38.26 -35.69
C LEU A 19 1.49 -36.85 -35.68
N LEU A 20 0.32 -36.74 -35.07
CA LEU A 20 -0.18 -35.46 -34.58
C LEU A 20 0.78 -35.02 -33.47
N ALA A 21 1.80 -34.22 -33.84
CA ALA A 21 2.55 -33.44 -32.91
C ALA A 21 1.59 -32.42 -32.27
N GLY A 22 0.89 -32.85 -31.23
CA GLY A 22 0.22 -31.97 -30.35
C GLY A 22 1.27 -31.03 -29.75
N MET A 23 1.45 -29.84 -30.32
CA MET A 23 2.11 -28.73 -29.64
C MET A 23 1.30 -28.51 -28.36
N ALA A 24 1.73 -29.13 -27.28
CA ALA A 24 1.33 -28.72 -25.96
C ALA A 24 1.70 -27.23 -25.86
N VAL A 25 0.72 -26.37 -26.02
CA VAL A 25 0.85 -24.95 -25.65
C VAL A 25 1.04 -24.98 -24.14
N LEU A 26 2.31 -25.14 -23.72
CA LEU A 26 2.66 -24.88 -22.31
C LEU A 26 2.15 -23.50 -22.02
N PRO A 27 1.34 -23.33 -20.97
CA PRO A 27 0.93 -22.00 -20.56
C PRO A 27 2.23 -21.22 -20.36
N ARG A 28 2.46 -20.20 -21.20
CA ARG A 28 3.53 -19.25 -20.96
C ARG A 28 3.29 -18.72 -19.56
N PRO A 29 4.28 -18.80 -18.64
CA PRO A 29 4.17 -18.08 -17.39
C PRO A 29 3.82 -16.65 -17.78
N ALA A 30 2.77 -16.09 -17.16
CA ALA A 30 2.42 -14.68 -17.35
C ALA A 30 3.73 -13.92 -17.23
N ALA A 31 4.13 -13.21 -18.30
CA ALA A 31 5.41 -12.52 -18.31
C ALA A 31 5.44 -11.65 -17.06
N ALA A 32 6.43 -11.89 -16.20
CA ALA A 32 6.60 -11.10 -15.00
C ALA A 32 6.62 -9.63 -15.44
N LEU A 33 5.89 -8.77 -14.75
CA LEU A 33 5.85 -7.36 -15.09
C LEU A 33 7.27 -6.81 -14.93
N GLU A 34 7.92 -6.51 -16.06
CA GLU A 34 9.26 -5.93 -16.06
C GLU A 34 9.18 -4.42 -15.85
N THR A 35 10.10 -3.89 -15.06
CA THR A 35 10.29 -2.45 -14.88
C THR A 35 11.76 -2.09 -14.94
N SER A 36 12.04 -0.92 -15.52
CA SER A 36 13.36 -0.31 -15.51
C SER A 36 13.70 0.37 -14.18
N ALA A 37 12.73 0.51 -13.27
CA ALA A 37 13.00 1.00 -11.92
C ALA A 37 13.86 -0.01 -11.15
N GLU A 38 14.80 0.49 -10.36
CA GLU A 38 15.60 -0.33 -9.45
C GLU A 38 14.75 -0.76 -8.25
N PHE A 39 13.96 0.16 -7.74
CA PHE A 39 13.03 -0.03 -6.63
C PHE A 39 11.61 0.26 -7.12
N ALA A 40 10.67 -0.63 -6.82
CA ALA A 40 9.28 -0.43 -7.21
C ALA A 40 8.31 -1.16 -6.27
N MET A 41 7.18 -0.54 -5.96
CA MET A 41 6.10 -1.15 -5.20
C MET A 41 4.75 -0.61 -5.64
N LEU A 42 3.80 -1.51 -5.82
CA LEU A 42 2.39 -1.20 -6.02
C LEU A 42 1.60 -1.72 -4.80
N MET A 43 0.93 -0.82 -4.11
CA MET A 43 0.15 -1.11 -2.89
C MET A 43 -1.32 -0.76 -3.12
N ASP A 44 -2.19 -1.60 -2.58
CA ASP A 44 -3.60 -1.24 -2.42
C ASP A 44 -3.79 -0.25 -1.28
N TYR A 45 -4.46 0.86 -1.56
CA TYR A 45 -4.71 1.89 -0.56
C TYR A 45 -5.59 1.42 0.60
N ASP A 46 -6.67 0.69 0.31
CA ASP A 46 -7.66 0.33 1.34
C ASP A 46 -7.08 -0.67 2.35
N THR A 47 -6.45 -1.71 1.87
CA THR A 47 -5.90 -2.79 2.71
C THR A 47 -4.46 -2.57 3.15
N GLY A 48 -3.68 -1.78 2.41
CA GLY A 48 -2.23 -1.65 2.59
C GLY A 48 -1.45 -2.86 2.05
N ALA A 49 -2.11 -3.78 1.36
CA ALA A 49 -1.46 -4.96 0.80
C ALA A 49 -0.55 -4.59 -0.38
N VAL A 50 0.67 -5.13 -0.37
CA VAL A 50 1.58 -5.04 -1.52
C VAL A 50 1.09 -5.99 -2.61
N LEU A 51 0.69 -5.43 -3.76
CA LEU A 51 0.15 -6.18 -4.88
C LEU A 51 1.25 -6.71 -5.82
N TRP A 52 2.33 -5.95 -5.92
CA TRP A 52 3.50 -6.26 -6.71
C TRP A 52 4.67 -5.39 -6.26
N GLY A 53 5.91 -5.90 -6.40
CA GLY A 53 7.08 -5.11 -6.08
C GLY A 53 8.40 -5.71 -6.54
N LYS A 54 9.42 -4.86 -6.48
CA LYS A 54 10.83 -5.15 -6.72
C LYS A 54 11.64 -4.38 -5.69
N ASN A 55 12.47 -5.07 -4.91
CA ASN A 55 13.29 -4.48 -3.86
C ASN A 55 12.47 -3.65 -2.84
N VAL A 56 11.29 -4.18 -2.45
CA VAL A 56 10.26 -3.44 -1.69
C VAL A 56 10.76 -2.98 -0.32
N ASP A 57 11.56 -3.82 0.34
CA ASP A 57 12.09 -3.58 1.70
C ASP A 57 13.57 -3.19 1.69
N GLU A 58 14.18 -3.05 0.51
CA GLU A 58 15.57 -2.62 0.39
C GLU A 58 15.69 -1.10 0.55
N GLN A 59 16.72 -0.67 1.26
CA GLN A 59 16.98 0.76 1.49
C GLN A 59 17.42 1.45 0.20
N MET A 60 16.88 2.64 -0.02
CA MET A 60 17.20 3.52 -1.14
C MET A 60 17.28 4.96 -0.68
N TYR A 61 17.94 5.80 -1.47
CA TYR A 61 17.95 7.25 -1.26
C TYR A 61 16.61 7.85 -1.75
N PRO A 62 15.81 8.46 -0.86
CA PRO A 62 14.47 8.97 -1.24
C PRO A 62 14.51 10.26 -2.06
N SER A 63 15.58 11.01 -2.04
CA SER A 63 15.61 12.37 -2.61
C SER A 63 14.41 13.21 -2.08
N SER A 64 13.83 14.08 -2.89
CA SER A 64 12.69 14.92 -2.50
C SER A 64 11.38 14.16 -2.20
N MET A 65 11.34 12.83 -2.33
CA MET A 65 10.19 12.04 -1.83
C MET A 65 10.13 12.07 -0.29
N SER A 66 11.27 12.34 0.40
CA SER A 66 11.32 12.60 1.85
C SER A 66 10.42 13.74 2.30
N LYS A 67 10.12 14.70 1.41
CA LYS A 67 9.26 15.84 1.73
C LYS A 67 7.82 15.43 2.09
N LEU A 68 7.43 14.20 1.75
CA LEU A 68 6.16 13.64 2.26
C LEU A 68 6.19 13.54 3.78
N MET A 69 7.35 13.24 4.40
CA MET A 69 7.49 13.24 5.85
C MET A 69 7.51 14.66 6.43
N THR A 70 8.13 15.61 5.76
CA THR A 70 8.05 17.04 6.14
C THR A 70 6.62 17.56 6.10
N LEU A 71 5.84 17.15 5.10
CA LEU A 71 4.41 17.48 5.00
C LEU A 71 3.59 16.79 6.10
N GLU A 72 3.91 15.54 6.43
CA GLU A 72 3.27 14.83 7.53
C GLU A 72 3.43 15.60 8.86
N MET A 73 4.66 16.02 9.17
CA MET A 73 4.95 16.81 10.38
C MET A 73 4.18 18.14 10.39
N LEU A 74 4.11 18.85 9.25
CA LEU A 74 3.39 20.10 9.12
C LEU A 74 1.87 19.88 9.24
N PHE A 75 1.31 18.88 8.57
CA PHE A 75 -0.12 18.56 8.67
C PHE A 75 -0.51 18.15 10.09
N ASN A 76 0.35 17.39 10.77
CA ASN A 76 0.11 17.01 12.15
C ASN A 76 0.11 18.23 13.08
N ALA A 77 1.06 19.16 12.93
CA ALA A 77 1.12 20.40 13.69
C ALA A 77 -0.14 21.27 13.47
N ILE A 78 -0.66 21.34 12.24
CA ILE A 78 -1.91 22.06 11.93
C ILE A 78 -3.11 21.34 12.57
N ARG A 79 -3.19 20.02 12.49
CA ARG A 79 -4.27 19.22 13.09
C ARG A 79 -4.30 19.35 14.62
N GLU A 80 -3.13 19.43 15.26
CA GLU A 80 -3.00 19.63 16.70
C GLU A 80 -3.25 21.08 17.14
N GLY A 81 -3.40 22.00 16.19
CA GLY A 81 -3.66 23.41 16.45
C GLY A 81 -2.44 24.19 16.97
N THR A 82 -1.23 23.62 16.84
CA THR A 82 0.03 24.32 17.18
C THR A 82 0.44 25.33 16.11
N VAL A 83 -0.04 25.12 14.88
CA VAL A 83 0.14 25.99 13.71
C VAL A 83 -1.18 26.09 12.97
N SER A 84 -1.47 27.24 12.35
CA SER A 84 -2.59 27.44 11.43
C SER A 84 -2.10 27.76 10.03
N LEU A 85 -2.97 27.63 9.01
CA LEU A 85 -2.62 27.99 7.62
C LEU A 85 -2.32 29.48 7.44
N ASP A 86 -2.88 30.33 8.30
CA ASP A 86 -2.70 31.78 8.28
C ASP A 86 -1.45 32.25 9.05
N ASP A 87 -0.83 31.37 9.84
CA ASP A 87 0.44 31.64 10.49
C ASP A 87 1.54 31.84 9.46
N GLU A 88 2.61 32.54 9.84
CA GLU A 88 3.72 32.82 8.95
C GLU A 88 5.01 32.18 9.44
N PHE A 89 5.74 31.53 8.52
CA PHE A 89 7.09 31.04 8.78
C PHE A 89 8.13 32.03 8.22
N ARG A 90 9.13 32.33 9.04
CA ARG A 90 10.22 33.21 8.63
C ARG A 90 11.20 32.45 7.75
N ILE A 91 11.61 33.06 6.65
CA ILE A 91 12.70 32.57 5.80
C ILE A 91 14.03 33.07 6.37
N SER A 92 14.72 32.19 7.08
CA SER A 92 16.04 32.49 7.65
C SER A 92 17.11 32.68 6.57
N GLU A 93 18.27 33.23 6.96
CA GLU A 93 19.42 33.25 6.05
C GLU A 93 19.85 31.84 5.63
N TYR A 94 19.75 30.88 6.54
CA TYR A 94 20.08 29.48 6.24
C TYR A 94 19.10 28.89 5.22
N ALA A 95 17.78 29.02 5.44
CA ALA A 95 16.75 28.55 4.50
C ALA A 95 16.93 29.20 3.11
N TRP A 96 17.14 30.52 3.07
CA TRP A 96 17.31 31.26 1.83
C TRP A 96 18.59 30.88 1.09
N ARG A 97 19.72 30.72 1.79
CA ARG A 97 21.02 30.43 1.20
C ARG A 97 21.14 28.98 0.75
N VAL A 98 20.67 28.04 1.58
CA VAL A 98 20.83 26.59 1.36
C VAL A 98 19.69 26.03 0.53
N GLY A 99 18.46 26.46 0.76
CA GLY A 99 17.24 25.98 0.08
C GLY A 99 16.70 26.91 -1.00
N GLY A 100 17.11 28.18 -1.00
CA GLY A 100 16.61 29.19 -1.93
C GLY A 100 17.28 29.20 -3.30
N ALA A 101 17.00 30.22 -4.09
CA ALA A 101 17.46 30.36 -5.48
C ALA A 101 18.97 30.27 -5.66
N ALA A 102 19.74 30.79 -4.70
CA ALA A 102 21.20 30.77 -4.72
C ALA A 102 21.80 29.36 -4.67
N SER A 103 21.07 28.38 -4.15
CA SER A 103 21.51 26.99 -4.07
C SER A 103 21.46 26.24 -5.42
N GLY A 104 20.76 26.79 -6.42
CA GLY A 104 20.50 26.12 -7.71
C GLY A 104 19.55 24.93 -7.60
N SER A 105 18.94 24.72 -6.43
CA SER A 105 18.02 23.60 -6.17
C SER A 105 16.56 24.01 -6.30
N SER A 106 15.66 23.09 -5.97
CA SER A 106 14.21 23.35 -5.94
C SER A 106 13.87 24.39 -4.87
N THR A 107 13.22 25.47 -5.24
CA THR A 107 12.91 26.58 -4.34
C THR A 107 11.53 27.18 -4.65
N MET A 108 10.89 27.79 -3.66
CA MET A 108 9.71 28.64 -3.88
C MET A 108 10.07 30.08 -4.27
N PHE A 109 11.34 30.44 -4.23
CA PHE A 109 11.83 31.81 -4.42
C PHE A 109 11.35 32.80 -3.34
N ALA A 110 11.37 32.35 -2.09
CA ALA A 110 11.10 33.22 -0.97
C ALA A 110 12.24 34.25 -0.74
N ASP A 111 11.87 35.46 -0.34
CA ASP A 111 12.83 36.51 -0.07
C ASP A 111 13.51 36.30 1.29
N LEU A 112 14.76 36.71 1.39
CA LEU A 112 15.51 36.67 2.65
C LEU A 112 14.81 37.47 3.75
N ASN A 113 14.65 36.86 4.91
CA ASN A 113 13.95 37.42 6.09
C ASN A 113 12.47 37.73 5.89
N SER A 114 11.87 37.31 4.78
CA SER A 114 10.41 37.41 4.61
C SER A 114 9.68 36.45 5.55
N ASN A 115 8.43 36.80 5.85
CA ASN A 115 7.47 35.91 6.47
C ASN A 115 6.54 35.37 5.38
N VAL A 116 6.34 34.07 5.37
CA VAL A 116 5.56 33.37 4.34
C VAL A 116 4.42 32.61 5.00
N PRO A 117 3.17 32.80 4.58
CA PRO A 117 2.05 32.05 5.12
C PRO A 117 2.25 30.54 4.99
N VAL A 118 1.84 29.80 6.02
CA VAL A 118 1.94 28.33 6.08
C VAL A 118 1.24 27.68 4.89
N ASP A 119 0.10 28.23 4.44
CA ASP A 119 -0.58 27.78 3.24
C ASP A 119 0.35 27.84 2.00
N ALA A 120 1.08 28.93 1.80
CA ALA A 120 2.02 29.08 0.68
C ALA A 120 3.25 28.14 0.84
N ILE A 121 3.75 27.95 2.05
CA ILE A 121 4.80 26.99 2.38
C ILE A 121 4.36 25.58 1.94
N LEU A 122 3.17 25.17 2.33
CA LEU A 122 2.59 23.87 2.03
C LEU A 122 2.46 23.64 0.53
N HIS A 123 1.87 24.60 -0.21
CA HIS A 123 1.76 24.55 -1.67
C HIS A 123 3.14 24.47 -2.34
N SER A 124 4.13 25.20 -1.86
CA SER A 124 5.49 25.15 -2.35
C SER A 124 6.13 23.77 -2.18
N ILE A 125 6.04 23.17 -0.98
CA ILE A 125 6.63 21.85 -0.72
C ILE A 125 6.02 20.79 -1.64
N ILE A 126 4.72 20.82 -1.83
CA ILE A 126 3.99 19.84 -2.66
C ILE A 126 4.30 20.04 -4.15
N ILE A 127 4.10 21.25 -4.67
CA ILE A 127 4.06 21.52 -6.11
C ILE A 127 5.46 21.80 -6.66
N GLN A 128 6.17 22.73 -6.03
CA GLN A 128 7.48 23.22 -6.48
C GLN A 128 8.64 22.41 -5.90
N SER A 129 8.36 21.61 -4.86
CA SER A 129 9.40 20.90 -4.10
C SER A 129 10.39 21.85 -3.39
N GLY A 130 9.92 23.03 -2.91
CA GLY A 130 10.73 24.08 -2.33
C GLY A 130 11.58 23.62 -1.16
N ASN A 131 12.89 23.69 -1.27
CA ASN A 131 13.81 23.36 -0.18
C ASN A 131 13.83 24.46 0.89
N ASP A 132 13.77 25.72 0.47
CA ASP A 132 13.61 26.88 1.35
C ASP A 132 12.36 26.75 2.25
N ALA A 133 11.24 26.33 1.67
CA ALA A 133 10.01 26.07 2.40
C ALA A 133 10.16 24.91 3.40
N CYS A 134 10.85 23.83 3.05
CA CYS A 134 11.09 22.70 3.96
C CYS A 134 11.98 23.10 5.15
N ILE A 135 13.05 23.84 4.89
CA ILE A 135 13.98 24.31 5.94
C ILE A 135 13.25 25.29 6.87
N ALA A 136 12.48 26.24 6.32
CA ALA A 136 11.68 27.15 7.11
C ALA A 136 10.64 26.40 8.00
N THR A 137 10.02 25.34 7.46
CA THR A 137 9.13 24.46 8.25
C THR A 137 9.90 23.80 9.39
N ALA A 138 11.07 23.24 9.13
CA ALA A 138 11.88 22.57 10.15
C ALA A 138 12.31 23.55 11.27
N GLU A 139 12.76 24.75 10.91
CA GLU A 139 13.14 25.78 11.86
C GLU A 139 11.93 26.26 12.69
N ALA A 140 10.78 26.43 12.06
CA ALA A 140 9.57 26.88 12.74
C ALA A 140 9.02 25.85 13.73
N LEU A 141 8.98 24.56 13.34
CA LEU A 141 8.41 23.51 14.17
C LEU A 141 9.36 22.97 15.24
N SER A 142 10.66 22.98 15.00
CA SER A 142 11.65 22.32 15.87
C SER A 142 12.87 23.19 16.22
N GLY A 143 12.90 24.44 15.76
CA GLY A 143 13.99 25.36 16.02
C GLY A 143 15.26 25.12 15.19
N SER A 144 15.43 23.94 14.62
CA SER A 144 16.54 23.59 13.72
C SER A 144 16.21 22.41 12.83
N GLU A 145 16.94 22.29 11.69
CA GLU A 145 16.76 21.17 10.77
C GLU A 145 17.18 19.82 11.40
N SER A 146 18.20 19.81 12.30
CA SER A 146 18.60 18.57 12.99
C SER A 146 17.57 18.11 14.01
N ALA A 147 17.02 19.00 14.83
CA ALA A 147 15.96 18.65 15.77
C ALA A 147 14.67 18.19 15.04
N PHE A 148 14.39 18.80 13.89
CA PHE A 148 13.28 18.37 13.05
C PHE A 148 13.49 16.96 12.46
N ALA A 149 14.72 16.65 12.03
CA ALA A 149 15.06 15.32 11.54
C ALA A 149 14.93 14.24 12.63
N GLU A 150 15.30 14.55 13.88
CA GLU A 150 15.06 13.68 15.04
C GLU A 150 13.57 13.42 15.23
N ALA A 151 12.75 14.48 15.22
CA ALA A 151 11.30 14.37 15.33
C ALA A 151 10.69 13.57 14.14
N MET A 152 11.18 13.77 12.90
CA MET A 152 10.79 12.95 11.74
C MET A 152 11.07 11.46 11.99
N ASN A 153 12.20 11.11 12.59
CA ASN A 153 12.58 9.72 12.87
C ASN A 153 11.71 9.09 13.97
N GLU A 154 11.36 9.86 15.00
CA GLU A 154 10.39 9.38 16.00
C GLU A 154 9.03 9.13 15.38
N ARG A 155 8.55 10.08 14.60
CA ARG A 155 7.27 9.96 13.91
C ARG A 155 7.25 8.82 12.90
N ALA A 156 8.33 8.60 12.18
CA ALA A 156 8.47 7.46 11.25
C ALA A 156 8.28 6.12 11.97
N LYS A 157 8.84 5.95 13.16
CA LYS A 157 8.65 4.73 13.98
C LYS A 157 7.18 4.53 14.38
N GLU A 158 6.49 5.62 14.77
CA GLU A 158 5.06 5.58 15.11
C GLU A 158 4.20 5.15 13.91
N LEU A 159 4.59 5.58 12.71
CA LEU A 159 3.93 5.21 11.45
C LEU A 159 4.31 3.80 10.94
N GLY A 160 5.23 3.11 11.61
CA GLY A 160 5.71 1.79 11.21
C GLY A 160 6.76 1.81 10.10
N MET A 161 7.38 2.95 9.80
CA MET A 161 8.46 3.11 8.81
C MET A 161 9.81 2.68 9.40
N ASN A 162 9.95 1.40 9.69
CA ASN A 162 11.05 0.86 10.47
C ASN A 162 12.40 0.80 9.74
N ASN A 163 12.40 0.97 8.42
CA ASN A 163 13.60 0.93 7.57
C ASN A 163 13.96 2.31 7.00
N SER A 164 13.38 3.38 7.57
CA SER A 164 13.64 4.76 7.16
C SER A 164 14.45 5.51 8.20
N HIS A 165 15.35 6.36 7.74
CA HIS A 165 16.10 7.30 8.57
C HIS A 165 16.24 8.64 7.84
N PHE A 166 15.79 9.72 8.48
CA PHE A 166 15.80 11.07 7.97
C PHE A 166 16.91 11.87 8.63
N VAL A 167 17.67 12.63 7.85
CA VAL A 167 18.79 13.48 8.32
C VAL A 167 18.50 14.96 8.09
N ASN A 168 17.60 15.27 7.15
CA ASN A 168 17.20 16.63 6.83
C ASN A 168 15.74 16.67 6.34
N SER A 169 15.19 17.88 6.27
CA SER A 169 13.80 18.15 5.87
C SER A 169 13.55 18.05 4.35
N THR A 170 14.61 18.08 3.55
CA THR A 170 14.53 18.31 2.11
C THR A 170 14.70 17.06 1.26
N GLY A 171 15.34 16.03 1.78
CA GLY A 171 15.81 14.86 1.04
C GLY A 171 17.13 15.08 0.29
N TRP A 172 17.92 16.05 0.73
CA TRP A 172 19.28 16.25 0.22
C TRP A 172 20.14 15.02 0.51
N PRO A 173 21.07 14.70 -0.39
CA PRO A 173 21.87 13.50 -0.26
C PRO A 173 22.67 13.46 1.03
N HIS A 174 22.52 12.37 1.77
CA HIS A 174 23.33 12.00 2.90
C HIS A 174 23.36 10.46 2.98
N PRO A 175 24.51 9.83 3.32
CA PRO A 175 24.61 8.37 3.34
C PRO A 175 23.58 7.68 4.25
N GLU A 176 23.20 8.34 5.35
CA GLU A 176 22.22 7.82 6.31
C GLU A 176 20.79 8.27 6.02
N HIS A 177 20.55 9.11 5.00
CA HIS A 177 19.20 9.53 4.63
C HIS A 177 18.59 8.51 3.70
N VAL A 178 17.91 7.52 4.27
CA VAL A 178 17.43 6.32 3.57
C VAL A 178 15.96 6.02 3.89
N THR A 179 15.32 5.31 3.00
CA THR A 179 13.96 4.78 3.15
C THR A 179 13.79 3.54 2.29
N THR A 180 12.62 2.89 2.34
CA THR A 180 12.25 1.80 1.44
C THR A 180 11.01 2.14 0.62
N PRO A 181 10.75 1.47 -0.51
CA PRO A 181 9.47 1.59 -1.20
C PRO A 181 8.27 1.33 -0.28
N TYR A 182 8.37 0.34 0.61
CA TYR A 182 7.30 0.01 1.54
C TYR A 182 7.00 1.15 2.51
N ASP A 183 8.03 1.71 3.15
CA ASP A 183 7.88 2.80 4.11
C ASP A 183 7.28 4.06 3.46
N LEU A 184 7.74 4.41 2.24
CA LEU A 184 7.13 5.52 1.48
C LEU A 184 5.67 5.24 1.10
N GLY A 185 5.33 3.98 0.83
CA GLY A 185 3.95 3.58 0.58
C GLY A 185 3.06 3.70 1.81
N LEU A 186 3.58 3.32 2.99
CA LEU A 186 2.89 3.53 4.27
C LEU A 186 2.64 5.01 4.52
N LEU A 187 3.67 5.85 4.34
CA LEU A 187 3.56 7.30 4.51
C LEU A 187 2.55 7.91 3.54
N ALA A 188 2.59 7.54 2.27
CA ALA A 188 1.64 8.01 1.27
C ALA A 188 0.20 7.61 1.63
N ARG A 189 0.00 6.35 2.06
CA ARG A 189 -1.30 5.85 2.51
C ARG A 189 -1.82 6.63 3.72
N HIS A 190 -0.95 6.90 4.69
CA HIS A 190 -1.27 7.72 5.86
C HIS A 190 -1.71 9.13 5.46
N LEU A 191 -0.92 9.84 4.63
CA LEU A 191 -1.25 11.19 4.17
C LEU A 191 -2.61 11.28 3.46
N ILE A 192 -2.92 10.30 2.60
CA ILE A 192 -4.21 10.28 1.89
C ILE A 192 -5.37 10.03 2.85
N LYS A 193 -5.18 9.15 3.84
CA LYS A 193 -6.23 8.68 4.75
C LYS A 193 -6.52 9.67 5.86
N ASP A 194 -5.47 10.20 6.46
CA ASP A 194 -5.56 10.93 7.72
C ASP A 194 -5.56 12.45 7.52
N PHE A 195 -5.22 12.94 6.30
CA PHE A 195 -5.24 14.36 5.93
C PHE A 195 -5.98 14.61 4.61
N PRO A 196 -7.24 14.13 4.48
CA PRO A 196 -8.00 14.24 3.23
C PRO A 196 -8.30 15.69 2.83
N GLU A 197 -8.28 16.64 3.78
CA GLU A 197 -8.48 18.06 3.56
C GLU A 197 -7.33 18.73 2.78
N TYR A 198 -6.08 18.26 2.96
CA TYR A 198 -4.89 18.79 2.26
C TYR A 198 -4.54 17.98 1.02
N TYR A 199 -5.04 16.76 0.91
CA TYR A 199 -4.71 15.86 -0.20
C TYR A 199 -5.04 16.45 -1.60
N PRO A 200 -6.13 17.23 -1.82
CA PRO A 200 -6.42 17.83 -3.12
C PRO A 200 -5.31 18.74 -3.67
N ILE A 201 -4.43 19.29 -2.82
CA ILE A 201 -3.31 20.14 -3.24
C ILE A 201 -2.30 19.36 -4.09
N PHE A 202 -2.11 18.07 -3.83
CA PHE A 202 -1.22 17.22 -4.63
C PHE A 202 -1.62 17.10 -6.10
N ARG A 203 -2.90 17.32 -6.40
CA ARG A 203 -3.43 17.31 -7.79
C ARG A 203 -3.28 18.64 -8.50
N GLN A 204 -2.95 19.72 -7.80
CA GLN A 204 -2.76 21.02 -8.42
C GLN A 204 -1.58 20.98 -9.39
N THR A 205 -1.76 21.53 -10.58
CA THR A 205 -0.77 21.46 -11.65
C THR A 205 0.26 22.57 -11.60
N GLU A 206 0.01 23.63 -10.83
CA GLU A 206 0.90 24.79 -10.71
C GLU A 206 0.63 25.58 -9.44
N PHE A 207 1.63 26.36 -9.02
CA PHE A 207 1.54 27.34 -7.95
C PHE A 207 2.38 28.57 -8.30
N THR A 208 1.92 29.75 -7.90
CA THR A 208 2.62 31.02 -8.14
C THR A 208 2.97 31.67 -6.79
N TRP A 209 4.24 31.96 -6.59
CA TRP A 209 4.74 32.72 -5.44
C TRP A 209 5.67 33.83 -5.93
N ASN A 210 5.65 35.02 -5.34
CA ASN A 210 6.44 36.20 -5.75
C ASN A 210 6.37 36.48 -7.27
N GLY A 211 5.22 36.26 -7.90
CA GLY A 211 5.06 36.41 -9.34
C GLY A 211 5.72 35.31 -10.18
N ILE A 212 6.37 34.34 -9.58
CA ILE A 212 7.02 33.22 -10.25
C ILE A 212 6.09 32.02 -10.26
N ARG A 213 5.57 31.69 -11.43
CA ARG A 213 4.74 30.51 -11.66
C ARG A 213 5.60 29.28 -11.88
N GLN A 214 5.33 28.20 -11.17
CA GLN A 214 6.02 26.92 -11.32
C GLN A 214 5.00 25.79 -11.46
N ALA A 215 5.27 24.86 -12.38
CA ALA A 215 4.44 23.69 -12.60
C ALA A 215 4.73 22.59 -11.59
N ASN A 216 3.71 21.76 -11.30
CA ASN A 216 3.89 20.52 -10.54
C ASN A 216 4.77 19.55 -11.34
N ARG A 217 5.73 18.95 -10.66
CA ARG A 217 6.74 18.06 -11.29
C ARG A 217 6.27 16.62 -11.48
N ASN A 218 5.11 16.27 -10.97
CA ASN A 218 4.55 14.93 -11.12
C ASN A 218 4.02 14.75 -12.56
N PRO A 219 4.69 13.96 -13.42
CA PRO A 219 4.27 13.79 -14.82
C PRO A 219 2.93 13.06 -14.94
N GLY A 220 2.59 12.23 -13.95
CA GLY A 220 1.36 11.46 -13.94
C GLY A 220 0.11 12.34 -14.02
N LEU A 221 0.14 13.53 -13.39
CA LEU A 221 -0.99 14.48 -13.40
C LEU A 221 -1.38 14.95 -14.81
N TYR A 222 -0.45 14.91 -15.75
CA TYR A 222 -0.64 15.37 -17.13
C TYR A 222 -0.91 14.21 -18.10
N LEU A 223 -0.57 12.97 -17.70
CA LEU A 223 -0.59 11.80 -18.58
C LEU A 223 -1.78 10.86 -18.32
N ASP A 224 -2.23 10.77 -17.06
CA ASP A 224 -3.34 9.90 -16.66
C ASP A 224 -4.26 10.61 -15.67
N PRO A 225 -5.52 10.87 -16.04
CA PRO A 225 -6.48 11.59 -15.18
C PRO A 225 -6.85 10.85 -13.90
N THR A 226 -6.50 9.58 -13.78
CA THR A 226 -6.70 8.80 -12.54
C THR A 226 -5.64 9.10 -11.49
N ILE A 227 -4.47 9.65 -11.88
CA ILE A 227 -3.38 10.01 -10.98
C ILE A 227 -3.68 11.37 -10.33
N ASP A 228 -3.61 11.42 -9.00
CA ASP A 228 -3.97 12.60 -8.21
C ASP A 228 -2.95 12.99 -7.14
N GLY A 229 -1.76 12.44 -7.17
CA GLY A 229 -0.64 12.70 -6.25
C GLY A 229 0.57 11.85 -6.61
N LEU A 230 1.66 11.89 -5.86
CA LEU A 230 1.99 12.77 -4.73
C LEU A 230 3.29 13.56 -5.00
N LYS A 231 4.47 12.85 -4.96
CA LYS A 231 5.77 13.54 -4.89
C LYS A 231 6.85 12.89 -5.72
N THR A 232 7.55 13.70 -6.52
CA THR A 232 8.74 13.28 -7.26
C THR A 232 10.01 13.44 -6.43
N GLY A 233 11.02 12.63 -6.73
CA GLY A 233 12.39 12.77 -6.26
C GLY A 233 13.40 12.65 -7.39
N HIS A 234 14.54 13.33 -7.26
CA HIS A 234 15.70 13.13 -8.12
C HIS A 234 16.96 13.65 -7.43
N THR A 235 17.97 12.82 -7.43
CA THR A 235 19.39 13.19 -7.22
C THR A 235 20.25 12.30 -8.11
N GLN A 236 21.49 12.68 -8.34
CA GLN A 236 22.39 11.86 -9.15
C GLN A 236 22.58 10.45 -8.55
N ALA A 237 22.63 10.34 -7.22
CA ALA A 237 22.82 9.08 -6.53
C ALA A 237 21.55 8.20 -6.50
N ALA A 238 20.36 8.81 -6.44
CA ALA A 238 19.08 8.10 -6.33
C ALA A 238 18.45 7.79 -7.69
N GLY A 239 18.84 8.45 -8.75
CA GLY A 239 18.08 8.44 -10.00
C GLY A 239 16.75 9.19 -9.88
N TYR A 240 15.84 8.94 -10.81
CA TYR A 240 14.50 9.54 -10.82
C TYR A 240 13.49 8.66 -10.09
N GLY A 241 12.72 9.26 -9.19
CA GLY A 241 11.72 8.58 -8.38
C GLY A 241 10.37 9.31 -8.36
N LEU A 242 9.34 8.59 -7.98
CA LEU A 242 7.99 9.10 -7.78
C LEU A 242 7.23 8.22 -6.78
N VAL A 243 6.58 8.86 -5.83
CA VAL A 243 5.45 8.30 -5.10
C VAL A 243 4.19 8.83 -5.78
N ALA A 244 3.38 7.93 -6.36
CA ALA A 244 2.15 8.28 -7.04
C ALA A 244 0.94 7.62 -6.37
N SER A 245 -0.24 8.25 -6.51
CA SER A 245 -1.52 7.63 -6.22
C SER A 245 -2.45 7.80 -7.40
N ALA A 246 -3.24 6.75 -7.67
CA ALA A 246 -4.22 6.76 -8.74
C ALA A 246 -5.53 6.15 -8.25
N LYS A 247 -6.67 6.77 -8.63
CA LYS A 247 -8.01 6.32 -8.27
C LYS A 247 -8.88 6.12 -9.51
N ARG A 248 -9.44 4.91 -9.65
CA ARG A 248 -10.41 4.57 -10.70
C ARG A 248 -11.63 3.90 -10.05
N GLY A 249 -12.76 4.62 -10.04
CA GLY A 249 -13.95 4.16 -9.31
C GLY A 249 -13.71 4.08 -7.81
N ASP A 250 -13.90 2.90 -7.23
CA ASP A 250 -13.68 2.61 -5.81
C ASP A 250 -12.28 2.04 -5.51
N GLN A 251 -11.46 1.80 -6.53
CA GLN A 251 -10.11 1.30 -6.40
C GLN A 251 -9.09 2.44 -6.39
N ARG A 252 -8.25 2.49 -5.35
CA ARG A 252 -7.09 3.39 -5.26
C ARG A 252 -5.82 2.57 -5.09
N LEU A 253 -4.79 2.91 -5.87
CA LEU A 253 -3.46 2.32 -5.78
C LEU A 253 -2.44 3.39 -5.38
N ILE A 254 -1.41 2.95 -4.69
CA ILE A 254 -0.20 3.73 -4.38
C ILE A 254 0.96 3.05 -5.11
N LEU A 255 1.70 3.83 -5.88
CA LEU A 255 2.91 3.39 -6.58
C LEU A 255 4.11 4.12 -6.01
N VAL A 256 5.16 3.39 -5.69
CA VAL A 256 6.49 3.94 -5.39
C VAL A 256 7.45 3.38 -6.41
N ILE A 257 8.18 4.25 -7.12
CA ILE A 257 9.25 3.87 -8.05
C ILE A 257 10.48 4.74 -7.80
N ASN A 258 11.67 4.16 -7.91
CA ASN A 258 12.93 4.89 -7.78
C ASN A 258 14.07 4.22 -8.58
N GLY A 259 15.19 4.91 -8.75
CA GLY A 259 16.34 4.40 -9.49
C GLY A 259 16.17 4.44 -11.01
N LEU A 260 15.25 5.27 -11.53
CA LEU A 260 15.02 5.39 -12.96
C LEU A 260 16.07 6.30 -13.64
N PRO A 261 16.46 6.02 -14.92
CA PRO A 261 17.55 6.72 -15.57
C PRO A 261 17.18 8.12 -16.09
N SER A 262 15.88 8.44 -16.21
CA SER A 262 15.44 9.73 -16.76
C SER A 262 14.05 10.12 -16.33
N GLU A 263 13.69 11.40 -16.50
CA GLU A 263 12.31 11.90 -16.31
C GLU A 263 11.31 11.18 -17.22
N LYS A 264 11.72 10.93 -18.47
CA LYS A 264 10.89 10.19 -19.42
C LYS A 264 10.62 8.76 -18.93
N ALA A 265 11.64 8.05 -18.47
CA ALA A 265 11.48 6.71 -17.92
C ALA A 265 10.56 6.70 -16.69
N ARG A 266 10.68 7.72 -15.80
CA ARG A 266 9.78 7.91 -14.66
C ARG A 266 8.33 8.10 -15.12
N ALA A 267 8.10 8.93 -16.13
CA ALA A 267 6.77 9.17 -16.66
C ALA A 267 6.16 7.91 -17.28
N ASP A 268 6.91 7.23 -18.14
CA ASP A 268 6.47 6.03 -18.85
C ASP A 268 6.16 4.87 -17.88
N GLU A 269 7.07 4.61 -16.92
CA GLU A 269 6.90 3.54 -15.92
C GLU A 269 5.73 3.84 -14.97
N THR A 270 5.50 5.11 -14.61
CA THR A 270 4.37 5.49 -13.77
C THR A 270 3.04 5.09 -14.42
N VAL A 271 2.81 5.52 -15.66
CA VAL A 271 1.55 5.22 -16.37
C VAL A 271 1.41 3.73 -16.61
N LYS A 272 2.49 3.06 -17.04
CA LYS A 272 2.50 1.62 -17.30
C LYS A 272 2.13 0.79 -16.06
N LEU A 273 2.76 1.07 -14.91
CA LEU A 273 2.55 0.31 -13.69
C LEU A 273 1.18 0.57 -13.06
N ILE A 274 0.73 1.81 -13.05
CA ILE A 274 -0.63 2.19 -12.58
C ILE A 274 -1.70 1.52 -13.44
N ASP A 275 -1.64 1.67 -14.77
CA ASP A 275 -2.63 1.10 -15.66
C ASP A 275 -2.64 -0.44 -15.58
N TRP A 276 -1.45 -1.07 -15.50
CA TRP A 276 -1.36 -2.50 -15.27
C TRP A 276 -2.03 -2.91 -13.95
N GLY A 277 -1.75 -2.21 -12.85
CA GLY A 277 -2.30 -2.51 -11.53
C GLY A 277 -3.82 -2.39 -11.51
N LEU A 278 -4.37 -1.29 -12.04
CA LEU A 278 -5.81 -1.05 -12.11
C LEU A 278 -6.55 -2.06 -13.01
N ARG A 279 -5.87 -2.68 -13.97
CA ARG A 279 -6.45 -3.76 -14.81
C ARG A 279 -6.28 -5.14 -14.21
N SER A 280 -5.14 -5.40 -13.58
CA SER A 280 -4.75 -6.75 -13.13
C SER A 280 -5.37 -7.16 -11.81
N PHE A 281 -5.64 -6.21 -10.93
CA PHE A 281 -6.20 -6.47 -9.60
C PHE A 281 -7.64 -5.99 -9.52
N LYS A 282 -8.47 -6.77 -8.81
CA LYS A 282 -9.88 -6.48 -8.58
C LYS A 282 -10.18 -6.59 -7.10
N LYS A 283 -11.05 -5.71 -6.62
CA LYS A 283 -11.58 -5.77 -5.27
C LYS A 283 -12.69 -6.83 -5.21
N TYR A 284 -12.57 -7.76 -4.30
CA TYR A 284 -13.58 -8.79 -4.03
C TYR A 284 -14.02 -8.66 -2.58
N LYS A 285 -15.30 -8.38 -2.38
CA LYS A 285 -15.91 -8.44 -1.07
C LYS A 285 -16.21 -9.89 -0.72
N LEU A 286 -15.69 -10.36 0.41
CA LEU A 286 -15.89 -11.72 0.90
C LEU A 286 -17.10 -11.76 1.85
N PHE A 287 -17.16 -10.81 2.80
CA PHE A 287 -18.23 -10.71 3.78
C PHE A 287 -18.56 -9.25 4.09
N ASP A 288 -19.83 -8.97 4.36
CA ASP A 288 -20.28 -7.69 4.89
C ASP A 288 -20.03 -7.61 6.41
N ALA A 289 -19.94 -6.41 6.95
CA ALA A 289 -19.96 -6.19 8.40
C ALA A 289 -21.22 -6.78 9.01
N GLY A 290 -21.09 -7.54 10.10
CA GLY A 290 -22.21 -8.23 10.75
C GLY A 290 -22.67 -9.53 10.06
N ALA A 291 -22.09 -9.89 8.92
CA ALA A 291 -22.43 -11.16 8.26
C ALA A 291 -21.97 -12.36 9.10
N VAL A 292 -22.79 -13.39 9.14
CA VAL A 292 -22.39 -14.69 9.72
C VAL A 292 -21.41 -15.36 8.77
N VAL A 293 -20.22 -15.59 9.25
CA VAL A 293 -19.12 -16.24 8.51
C VAL A 293 -19.13 -17.74 8.70
N ASP A 294 -19.38 -18.17 9.95
CA ASP A 294 -19.42 -19.58 10.36
C ASP A 294 -20.19 -19.70 11.69
N THR A 295 -20.30 -20.92 12.22
CA THR A 295 -20.82 -21.20 13.57
C THR A 295 -19.80 -22.00 14.38
N ALA A 296 -19.69 -21.71 15.67
CA ALA A 296 -18.80 -22.42 16.57
C ALA A 296 -19.62 -23.26 17.60
N PRO A 297 -19.28 -24.54 17.85
CA PRO A 297 -19.93 -25.35 18.87
C PRO A 297 -19.61 -24.81 20.26
N VAL A 298 -20.64 -24.74 21.12
CA VAL A 298 -20.54 -24.20 22.47
C VAL A 298 -20.65 -25.32 23.52
N TRP A 299 -19.63 -25.45 24.35
CA TRP A 299 -19.62 -26.39 25.45
C TRP A 299 -20.39 -25.87 26.66
N GLN A 300 -21.35 -26.66 27.14
CA GLN A 300 -22.22 -26.36 28.29
C GLN A 300 -23.06 -25.08 28.16
N GLY A 301 -23.32 -24.60 26.93
CA GLY A 301 -24.16 -23.46 26.65
C GLY A 301 -25.65 -23.81 26.59
N THR A 302 -26.51 -22.80 26.81
CA THR A 302 -27.97 -22.91 26.59
C THR A 302 -28.32 -23.17 25.12
N TYR A 303 -27.45 -22.75 24.22
CA TYR A 303 -27.46 -23.10 22.81
C TYR A 303 -26.20 -23.93 22.51
N ASP A 304 -26.30 -24.86 21.57
CA ASP A 304 -25.20 -25.76 21.22
C ASP A 304 -24.21 -25.13 20.25
N GLU A 305 -24.55 -24.00 19.62
CA GLU A 305 -23.74 -23.25 18.68
C GLU A 305 -23.88 -21.74 18.90
N VAL A 306 -22.85 -20.98 18.49
CA VAL A 306 -22.86 -19.51 18.43
C VAL A 306 -22.43 -19.06 17.04
N PRO A 307 -23.15 -18.11 16.39
CA PRO A 307 -22.73 -17.56 15.12
C PRO A 307 -21.47 -16.72 15.29
N LEU A 308 -20.50 -16.90 14.38
CA LEU A 308 -19.29 -16.09 14.27
C LEU A 308 -19.50 -15.01 13.22
N VAL A 309 -19.45 -13.75 13.61
CA VAL A 309 -19.70 -12.61 12.72
C VAL A 309 -18.45 -11.73 12.56
N SER A 310 -18.32 -11.13 11.39
CA SER A 310 -17.31 -10.10 11.15
C SER A 310 -17.77 -8.76 11.70
N THR A 311 -16.84 -8.01 12.33
CA THR A 311 -17.11 -6.66 12.84
C THR A 311 -16.99 -5.57 11.76
N SER A 312 -16.40 -5.91 10.60
CA SER A 312 -16.19 -5.00 9.47
C SER A 312 -16.37 -5.72 8.15
N ASP A 313 -16.50 -4.97 7.07
CA ASP A 313 -16.41 -5.51 5.72
C ASP A 313 -15.08 -6.22 5.51
N ILE A 314 -15.11 -7.47 5.04
CA ILE A 314 -13.91 -8.22 4.67
C ILE A 314 -13.76 -8.19 3.15
N GLN A 315 -12.71 -7.54 2.69
CA GLN A 315 -12.43 -7.35 1.27
C GLN A 315 -10.98 -7.74 0.98
N VAL A 316 -10.75 -8.28 -0.20
CA VAL A 316 -9.42 -8.57 -0.72
C VAL A 316 -9.25 -7.97 -2.10
N ILE A 317 -8.04 -7.52 -2.41
CA ILE A 317 -7.69 -7.05 -3.74
C ILE A 317 -6.65 -8.01 -4.34
N ILE A 318 -7.06 -8.72 -5.36
CA ILE A 318 -6.29 -9.84 -5.92
C ILE A 318 -6.52 -9.93 -7.43
N SER A 319 -5.59 -10.59 -8.12
CA SER A 319 -5.78 -10.92 -9.53
C SER A 319 -6.82 -12.05 -9.70
N PRO A 320 -7.44 -12.16 -10.88
CA PRO A 320 -8.35 -13.28 -11.18
C PRO A 320 -7.70 -14.67 -11.03
N GLN A 321 -6.37 -14.76 -11.22
CA GLN A 321 -5.64 -16.01 -11.01
C GLN A 321 -5.50 -16.31 -9.52
N GLN A 322 -5.05 -15.33 -8.72
CA GLN A 322 -4.95 -15.50 -7.27
C GLN A 322 -6.30 -15.86 -6.63
N ARG A 323 -7.40 -15.33 -7.17
CA ARG A 323 -8.75 -15.66 -6.68
C ARG A 323 -9.08 -17.15 -6.78
N LYS A 324 -8.60 -17.83 -7.81
CA LYS A 324 -8.85 -19.29 -8.01
C LYS A 324 -8.13 -20.13 -6.96
N ASP A 325 -6.96 -19.66 -6.54
CA ASP A 325 -6.06 -20.38 -5.65
C ASP A 325 -6.14 -19.88 -4.20
N MET A 326 -6.96 -18.83 -3.95
CA MET A 326 -7.21 -18.26 -2.62
C MET A 326 -7.90 -19.28 -1.71
N LYS A 327 -7.42 -19.37 -0.47
CA LYS A 327 -8.03 -20.18 0.60
C LYS A 327 -8.59 -19.28 1.67
N VAL A 328 -9.80 -19.62 2.14
CA VAL A 328 -10.46 -18.93 3.24
C VAL A 328 -10.79 -19.97 4.29
N SER A 329 -10.41 -19.76 5.53
CA SER A 329 -10.62 -20.68 6.64
C SER A 329 -10.94 -19.93 7.93
N VAL A 330 -11.78 -20.54 8.78
CA VAL A 330 -12.06 -20.01 10.11
C VAL A 330 -11.20 -20.76 11.13
N VAL A 331 -10.48 -20.02 11.97
CA VAL A 331 -9.60 -20.57 13.00
C VAL A 331 -10.08 -20.12 14.37
N TYR A 332 -10.46 -21.09 15.22
CA TYR A 332 -10.88 -20.86 16.60
C TYR A 332 -10.63 -22.10 17.46
N GLN A 333 -10.68 -21.93 18.79
CA GLN A 333 -10.57 -23.06 19.72
C GLN A 333 -11.96 -23.69 19.93
N ALA A 334 -12.11 -24.94 19.53
CA ALA A 334 -13.34 -25.69 19.67
C ALA A 334 -13.24 -26.78 20.78
N PRO A 335 -14.31 -27.00 21.54
CA PRO A 335 -15.54 -26.20 21.62
C PRO A 335 -15.35 -24.92 22.44
N VAL A 336 -16.14 -23.88 22.14
CA VAL A 336 -16.13 -22.61 22.88
C VAL A 336 -16.84 -22.83 24.23
N ALA A 337 -16.21 -22.48 25.34
CA ALA A 337 -16.81 -22.66 26.66
C ALA A 337 -17.86 -21.59 26.99
N ALA A 338 -19.06 -22.01 27.42
CA ALA A 338 -20.07 -21.08 27.94
C ALA A 338 -19.69 -20.53 29.33
N PRO A 339 -20.07 -19.28 29.70
CA PRO A 339 -20.89 -18.37 28.93
C PRO A 339 -20.12 -17.66 27.83
N VAL A 340 -20.81 -17.28 26.73
CA VAL A 340 -20.28 -16.48 25.63
C VAL A 340 -21.03 -15.15 25.60
N ALA A 341 -20.34 -14.04 25.65
CA ALA A 341 -20.95 -12.71 25.55
C ALA A 341 -21.13 -12.30 24.08
N LEU A 342 -22.18 -11.55 23.77
CA LEU A 342 -22.31 -10.90 22.48
C LEU A 342 -21.10 -10.01 22.18
N GLY A 343 -20.50 -10.13 21.01
CA GLY A 343 -19.32 -9.37 20.60
C GLY A 343 -17.98 -9.88 21.18
N GLN A 344 -18.00 -10.98 21.97
CA GLN A 344 -16.78 -11.62 22.43
C GLN A 344 -15.99 -12.17 21.24
N GLU A 345 -14.69 -11.86 21.14
CA GLU A 345 -13.81 -12.46 20.13
C GLU A 345 -13.69 -13.98 20.38
N ILE A 346 -14.02 -14.77 19.37
CA ILE A 346 -14.01 -16.23 19.42
C ILE A 346 -12.88 -16.81 18.57
N GLY A 347 -12.60 -16.19 17.42
CA GLY A 347 -11.65 -16.69 16.47
C GLY A 347 -11.35 -15.70 15.39
N LYS A 348 -10.81 -16.19 14.28
CA LYS A 348 -10.39 -15.36 13.13
C LYS A 348 -10.75 -16.01 11.81
N LEU A 349 -11.15 -15.19 10.84
CA LEU A 349 -11.15 -15.58 9.44
C LEU A 349 -9.73 -15.40 8.90
N ARG A 350 -9.15 -16.46 8.38
CA ARG A 350 -7.82 -16.45 7.74
C ARG A 350 -8.00 -16.56 6.24
N VAL A 351 -7.46 -15.57 5.52
CA VAL A 351 -7.44 -15.49 4.06
C VAL A 351 -6.01 -15.67 3.58
N GLU A 352 -5.76 -16.71 2.80
CA GLU A 352 -4.47 -17.04 2.23
C GLU A 352 -4.52 -16.82 0.72
N VAL A 353 -3.69 -15.91 0.23
CA VAL A 353 -3.56 -15.58 -1.18
C VAL A 353 -2.16 -15.99 -1.64
N PRO A 354 -2.01 -16.76 -2.75
CA PRO A 354 -0.70 -17.14 -3.25
C PRO A 354 0.19 -15.93 -3.50
N GLY A 355 1.41 -15.96 -2.94
CA GLY A 355 2.40 -14.90 -3.10
C GLY A 355 2.22 -13.69 -2.17
N ALA A 356 1.26 -13.74 -1.22
CA ALA A 356 1.06 -12.71 -0.22
C ALA A 356 1.02 -13.30 1.20
N PRO A 357 1.37 -12.53 2.25
CA PRO A 357 1.15 -12.92 3.63
C PRO A 357 -0.32 -13.22 3.91
N ALA A 358 -0.60 -14.22 4.76
CA ALA A 358 -1.95 -14.51 5.20
C ALA A 358 -2.53 -13.32 5.97
N GLN A 359 -3.77 -12.95 5.65
CA GLN A 359 -4.51 -11.90 6.35
C GLN A 359 -5.48 -12.55 7.35
N GLU A 360 -5.57 -11.99 8.56
CA GLU A 360 -6.47 -12.46 9.60
C GLU A 360 -7.43 -11.36 10.02
N TYR A 361 -8.72 -11.71 10.10
CA TYR A 361 -9.80 -10.81 10.48
C TYR A 361 -10.49 -11.36 11.72
N PRO A 362 -10.67 -10.59 12.81
CA PRO A 362 -11.31 -11.08 14.02
C PRO A 362 -12.77 -11.44 13.75
N LEU A 363 -13.20 -12.56 14.33
CA LEU A 363 -14.59 -13.01 14.35
C LEU A 363 -15.09 -12.99 15.78
N VAL A 364 -16.25 -12.39 15.96
CA VAL A 364 -16.88 -12.24 17.28
C VAL A 364 -18.18 -13.02 17.36
N ALA A 365 -18.62 -13.31 18.58
CA ALA A 365 -19.93 -13.93 18.83
C ALA A 365 -21.08 -13.03 18.38
N GLY A 366 -21.89 -13.50 17.43
CA GLY A 366 -23.08 -12.82 16.92
C GLY A 366 -24.30 -12.93 17.85
N GLY A 367 -24.16 -13.63 18.97
CA GLY A 367 -25.20 -13.80 19.99
C GLY A 367 -24.60 -14.15 21.34
N ALA A 368 -25.33 -13.90 22.42
CA ALA A 368 -24.96 -14.36 23.76
C ALA A 368 -25.41 -15.80 23.97
N VAL A 369 -24.58 -16.62 24.63
CA VAL A 369 -24.91 -17.98 25.03
C VAL A 369 -24.67 -18.14 26.52
N GLU A 370 -25.73 -18.29 27.28
CA GLU A 370 -25.70 -18.51 28.70
C GLU A 370 -25.20 -19.93 29.04
N ARG A 371 -24.66 -20.09 30.24
CA ARG A 371 -24.20 -21.41 30.72
C ARG A 371 -25.41 -22.22 31.22
N LYS A 372 -25.51 -23.51 30.83
CA LYS A 372 -26.55 -24.42 31.34
C LYS A 372 -26.48 -24.54 32.88
N GLY A 373 -27.61 -24.61 33.53
CA GLY A 373 -27.72 -24.86 34.98
C GLY A 373 -27.04 -26.16 35.40
N ILE A 374 -26.92 -26.40 36.73
CA ILE A 374 -26.16 -27.52 37.28
C ILE A 374 -26.62 -28.88 36.72
N PHE A 375 -27.92 -29.12 36.62
CA PHE A 375 -28.46 -30.38 36.09
C PHE A 375 -28.16 -30.56 34.60
N GLY A 376 -28.27 -29.48 33.79
CA GLY A 376 -27.95 -29.54 32.37
C GLY A 376 -26.50 -29.83 32.10
N ARG A 377 -25.59 -29.28 32.93
CA ARG A 377 -24.16 -29.54 32.87
C ARG A 377 -23.81 -30.98 33.19
N ALA A 378 -24.40 -31.56 34.24
CA ALA A 378 -24.20 -32.95 34.64
C ALA A 378 -24.63 -33.95 33.54
N ILE A 379 -25.78 -33.70 32.92
CA ILE A 379 -26.26 -34.49 31.78
C ILE A 379 -25.35 -34.33 30.56
N GLY A 380 -24.89 -33.11 30.25
CA GLY A 380 -23.95 -32.83 29.13
C GLY A 380 -22.61 -33.54 29.34
N ALA A 381 -22.05 -33.49 30.54
CA ALA A 381 -20.79 -34.19 30.90
C ALA A 381 -20.94 -35.72 30.79
N LEU A 382 -22.05 -36.28 31.25
CA LEU A 382 -22.34 -37.70 31.13
C LEU A 382 -22.47 -38.15 29.68
N LYS A 383 -23.18 -37.36 28.86
CA LYS A 383 -23.33 -37.61 27.42
C LYS A 383 -21.98 -37.59 26.69
N HIS A 384 -21.12 -36.64 27.02
CA HIS A 384 -19.76 -36.53 26.43
C HIS A 384 -18.88 -37.74 26.86
N MET A 385 -18.97 -38.17 28.10
CA MET A 385 -18.23 -39.34 28.62
C MET A 385 -18.66 -40.64 27.92
N ILE A 386 -19.93 -40.79 27.57
CA ILE A 386 -20.51 -42.03 26.97
C ILE A 386 -20.35 -42.05 25.46
N LEU A 387 -20.53 -40.91 24.79
CA LEU A 387 -20.60 -40.82 23.34
C LEU A 387 -19.36 -40.24 22.68
N GLY A 388 -18.40 -39.69 23.48
CA GLY A 388 -17.12 -39.14 22.94
C GLY A 388 -17.30 -37.94 22.01
N SER A 389 -18.42 -37.23 22.09
CA SER A 389 -18.78 -36.10 21.23
C SER A 389 -19.11 -34.87 22.06
#